data_9643918804f8d7351efd6777bfe1e63c
#
_entry.id   9643918804f8d7351efd6777bfe1e63c
#
_cell.length_a   1.000
_cell.length_b   1.000
_cell.length_c   1.000
_cell.angle_alpha   90.00
_cell.angle_beta   90.00
_cell.angle_gamma   90.00
#
_symmetry.space_group_name_H-M   'P 1'
#
loop_
_entity.id
_entity.type
_entity.pdbx_description
1 polymer ?
#
loop_
_entity_poly.entity_id
_entity_poly.type
_entity_poly.pdbx_seq_one_letter_code
_entity_poly.pdbx_strand_id
1 'polypeptide(L)'
;LFVVLAAGAALGAVRVRGVSLGPAGALFAGLALSAIDETLAVPEVVGSVGLALFTYGIGLSSGPQFFTSLRSQARTLGVVGLCLALAAGVVHLLGSWLSLGQGTVAGLFAGSLTNPPGLAAAGDALDGSTEPVVGYSVAYPVGVIGMILAAMVVLKIATRSPNADDRDLPLALGSRTIRVHENLPTALRDLGATSAVFARVERDGEQMVPGPDFELQAGDLVSVTAPLGVLDEVTAQLGSAVNTHLSHDRSRLDMRRIVVSSRLVTGRRLGDLELHQRFGAVATRLRRGDVDLLAHDDVVLQPGDRVRVVAPRQQMAEISQLLGDSERRVGELDAVGYTLGLAFGTLLGLIEIPLGGATFALGTAGGPLVVGLLLGRLERTGPITWQPPYGAGLSIR
;
A
#
# COMPACT_ATOMS: atom_id res chain seq x y z
N LEU A 1 23.70 19.41 0.68
CA LEU A 1 22.67 18.37 0.60
C LEU A 1 22.31 17.79 1.96
N PHE A 2 23.27 17.15 2.68
CA PHE A 2 22.96 16.47 3.96
C PHE A 2 22.45 17.40 5.06
N VAL A 3 22.93 18.64 5.11
CA VAL A 3 22.42 19.66 6.04
C VAL A 3 20.96 20.00 5.73
N VAL A 4 20.60 20.14 4.44
CA VAL A 4 19.22 20.38 4.01
C VAL A 4 18.33 19.22 4.39
N LEU A 5 18.78 17.97 4.15
CA LEU A 5 18.02 16.78 4.49
C LEU A 5 17.84 16.63 6.00
N ALA A 6 18.87 16.88 6.80
CA ALA A 6 18.80 16.83 8.26
C ALA A 6 17.86 17.89 8.84
N ALA A 7 18.00 19.14 8.38
CA ALA A 7 17.12 20.26 8.78
C ALA A 7 15.67 20.00 8.34
N GLY A 8 15.50 19.50 7.12
CA GLY A 8 14.20 19.12 6.58
C GLY A 8 13.52 17.99 7.33
N ALA A 9 14.27 16.95 7.69
CA ALA A 9 13.76 15.87 8.52
C ALA A 9 13.35 16.34 9.91
N ALA A 10 14.16 17.21 10.54
CA ALA A 10 13.84 17.81 11.83
C ALA A 10 12.57 18.68 11.74
N LEU A 11 12.45 19.52 10.71
CA LEU A 11 11.27 20.34 10.47
C LEU A 11 10.03 19.47 10.18
N GLY A 12 10.20 18.43 9.38
CA GLY A 12 9.13 17.49 9.04
C GLY A 12 8.63 16.67 10.20
N ALA A 13 9.47 16.41 11.20
CA ALA A 13 9.11 15.68 12.43
C ALA A 13 8.28 16.51 13.42
N VAL A 14 8.27 17.83 13.29
CA VAL A 14 7.49 18.72 14.18
C VAL A 14 6.00 18.47 13.96
N ARG A 15 5.29 18.14 15.04
CA ARG A 15 3.83 17.93 15.02
C ARG A 15 3.09 19.09 15.63
N VAL A 16 2.21 19.71 14.86
CA VAL A 16 1.34 20.78 15.34
C VAL A 16 -0.11 20.28 15.27
N ARG A 17 -0.78 20.13 16.42
CA ARG A 17 -2.14 19.58 16.52
C ARG A 17 -2.34 18.24 15.81
N GLY A 18 -1.33 17.37 15.88
CA GLY A 18 -1.37 16.04 15.27
C GLY A 18 -0.99 15.97 13.78
N VAL A 19 -0.74 17.11 13.14
CA VAL A 19 -0.30 17.22 11.74
C VAL A 19 1.19 17.54 11.70
N SER A 20 1.93 16.87 10.80
CA SER A 20 3.37 17.13 10.55
C SER A 20 3.59 17.38 9.05
N LEU A 21 4.63 18.15 8.73
CA LEU A 21 5.01 18.42 7.35
C LEU A 21 5.64 17.18 6.67
N GLY A 22 6.13 16.22 7.47
CA GLY A 22 6.77 15.03 6.94
C GLY A 22 7.90 15.34 5.94
N PRO A 23 7.96 14.64 4.79
CA PRO A 23 9.01 14.86 3.77
C PRO A 23 9.01 16.26 3.16
N ALA A 24 7.88 17.00 3.20
CA ALA A 24 7.82 18.38 2.73
C ALA A 24 8.73 19.32 3.53
N GLY A 25 9.11 18.94 4.75
CA GLY A 25 10.09 19.69 5.54
C GLY A 25 11.43 19.89 4.84
N ALA A 26 11.85 18.91 4.02
CA ALA A 26 13.10 19.02 3.26
C ALA A 26 13.04 20.11 2.17
N LEU A 27 11.88 20.30 1.53
CA LEU A 27 11.69 21.38 0.56
C LEU A 27 11.77 22.75 1.25
N PHE A 28 11.07 22.92 2.38
CA PHE A 28 11.08 24.20 3.12
C PHE A 28 12.48 24.53 3.64
N ALA A 29 13.22 23.53 4.13
CA ALA A 29 14.61 23.72 4.55
C ALA A 29 15.50 24.10 3.37
N GLY A 30 15.32 23.47 2.20
CA GLY A 30 16.03 23.80 0.97
C GLY A 30 15.78 25.23 0.53
N LEU A 31 14.50 25.65 0.46
CA LEU A 31 14.12 27.02 0.10
C LEU A 31 14.70 28.05 1.06
N ALA A 32 14.65 27.79 2.37
CA ALA A 32 15.20 28.70 3.37
C ALA A 32 16.72 28.85 3.25
N LEU A 33 17.45 27.77 2.99
CA LEU A 33 18.90 27.81 2.79
C LEU A 33 19.30 28.49 1.47
N SER A 34 18.60 28.21 0.37
CA SER A 34 18.81 28.90 -0.90
C SER A 34 18.51 30.40 -0.84
N ALA A 35 17.57 30.82 0.00
CA ALA A 35 17.29 32.25 0.25
C ALA A 35 18.41 32.97 1.04
N ILE A 36 19.21 32.20 1.81
CA ILE A 36 20.36 32.75 2.55
C ILE A 36 21.60 32.81 1.66
N ASP A 37 21.81 31.79 0.83
CA ASP A 37 22.98 31.68 -0.03
C ASP A 37 22.59 31.00 -1.37
N GLU A 38 22.52 31.82 -2.43
CA GLU A 38 22.17 31.39 -3.79
C GLU A 38 23.21 30.45 -4.42
N THR A 39 24.42 30.37 -3.85
CA THR A 39 25.47 29.47 -4.35
C THR A 39 25.29 28.03 -3.90
N LEU A 40 24.39 27.76 -2.95
CA LEU A 40 24.07 26.43 -2.44
C LEU A 40 23.17 25.67 -3.43
N ALA A 41 23.72 25.27 -4.56
CA ALA A 41 23.04 24.47 -5.54
C ALA A 41 23.32 22.97 -5.34
N VAL A 42 22.28 22.15 -5.44
CA VAL A 42 22.41 20.68 -5.51
C VAL A 42 22.58 20.29 -7.00
N PRO A 43 23.55 19.44 -7.36
CA PRO A 43 23.69 18.99 -8.74
C PRO A 43 22.36 18.40 -9.26
N GLU A 44 21.96 18.78 -10.45
CA GLU A 44 20.70 18.39 -11.10
C GLU A 44 20.52 16.86 -11.17
N VAL A 45 21.61 16.12 -11.41
CA VAL A 45 21.64 14.65 -11.44
C VAL A 45 21.12 14.05 -10.12
N VAL A 46 21.43 14.67 -8.96
CA VAL A 46 20.94 14.18 -7.65
C VAL A 46 19.44 14.32 -7.55
N GLY A 47 18.89 15.44 -8.04
CA GLY A 47 17.45 15.66 -8.12
C GLY A 47 16.75 14.66 -9.02
N SER A 48 17.30 14.44 -10.22
CA SER A 48 16.76 13.50 -11.22
C SER A 48 16.77 12.06 -10.71
N VAL A 49 17.88 11.61 -10.09
CA VAL A 49 17.96 10.28 -9.47
C VAL A 49 16.96 10.13 -8.32
N GLY A 50 16.88 11.14 -7.44
CA GLY A 50 15.89 11.13 -6.33
C GLY A 50 14.45 11.06 -6.84
N LEU A 51 14.13 11.82 -7.88
CA LEU A 51 12.80 11.83 -8.50
C LEU A 51 12.46 10.50 -9.17
N ALA A 52 13.42 9.91 -9.91
CA ALA A 52 13.24 8.60 -10.54
C ALA A 52 13.01 7.49 -9.50
N LEU A 53 13.80 7.47 -8.41
CA LEU A 53 13.60 6.54 -7.28
C LEU A 53 12.25 6.71 -6.62
N PHE A 54 11.84 7.95 -6.37
CA PHE A 54 10.55 8.29 -5.75
C PHE A 54 9.37 7.85 -6.61
N THR A 55 9.37 8.20 -7.90
CA THR A 55 8.27 7.89 -8.81
C THR A 55 8.19 6.38 -9.11
N TYR A 56 9.34 5.72 -9.26
CA TYR A 56 9.41 4.27 -9.40
C TYR A 56 8.86 3.55 -8.17
N GLY A 57 9.24 4.00 -6.96
CA GLY A 57 8.74 3.44 -5.69
C GLY A 57 7.23 3.61 -5.52
N ILE A 58 6.67 4.76 -5.91
CA ILE A 58 5.22 4.98 -5.94
C ILE A 58 4.57 4.03 -6.95
N GLY A 59 5.13 3.91 -8.16
CA GLY A 59 4.64 3.02 -9.19
C GLY A 59 4.54 1.57 -8.72
N LEU A 60 5.63 1.04 -8.15
CA LEU A 60 5.68 -0.32 -7.62
C LEU A 60 4.62 -0.60 -6.56
N SER A 61 4.46 0.31 -5.61
CA SER A 61 3.51 0.12 -4.52
C SER A 61 2.05 0.32 -4.90
N SER A 62 1.78 1.14 -5.93
CA SER A 62 0.44 1.42 -6.43
C SER A 62 0.00 0.45 -7.53
N GLY A 63 0.96 -0.21 -8.19
CA GLY A 63 0.73 -1.07 -9.36
C GLY A 63 -0.34 -2.15 -9.20
N PRO A 64 -0.36 -2.93 -8.09
CA PRO A 64 -1.35 -3.98 -7.89
C PRO A 64 -2.79 -3.50 -7.93
N GLN A 65 -3.05 -2.34 -7.34
CA GLN A 65 -4.40 -1.77 -7.22
C GLN A 65 -4.76 -0.82 -8.38
N PHE A 66 -3.77 -0.19 -9.01
CA PHE A 66 -3.98 0.84 -10.02
C PHE A 66 -4.88 0.37 -11.16
N PHE A 67 -4.57 -0.75 -11.80
CA PHE A 67 -5.33 -1.24 -12.95
C PHE A 67 -6.72 -1.75 -12.58
N THR A 68 -6.89 -2.25 -11.35
CA THR A 68 -8.20 -2.66 -10.83
C THR A 68 -9.07 -1.43 -10.56
N SER A 69 -8.50 -0.42 -9.90
CA SER A 69 -9.18 0.84 -9.60
C SER A 69 -9.50 1.63 -10.88
N LEU A 70 -8.62 1.60 -11.89
CA LEU A 70 -8.85 2.26 -13.17
C LEU A 70 -10.14 1.79 -13.85
N ARG A 71 -10.47 0.50 -13.74
CA ARG A 71 -11.70 -0.07 -14.32
C ARG A 71 -12.92 0.18 -13.44
N SER A 72 -12.80 -0.06 -12.13
CA SER A 72 -13.92 0.05 -11.19
C SER A 72 -14.31 1.51 -10.91
N GLN A 73 -13.35 2.44 -10.97
CA GLN A 73 -13.54 3.86 -10.65
C GLN A 73 -13.36 4.79 -11.86
N ALA A 74 -13.51 4.27 -13.08
CA ALA A 74 -13.31 5.04 -14.31
C ALA A 74 -14.10 6.37 -14.35
N ARG A 75 -15.34 6.37 -13.83
CA ARG A 75 -16.17 7.57 -13.74
C ARG A 75 -15.58 8.62 -12.81
N THR A 76 -15.13 8.21 -11.63
CA THR A 76 -14.50 9.10 -10.63
C THR A 76 -13.20 9.67 -11.18
N LEU A 77 -12.36 8.82 -11.80
CA LEU A 77 -11.13 9.25 -12.46
C LEU A 77 -11.38 10.23 -13.61
N GLY A 78 -12.43 10.00 -14.38
CA GLY A 78 -12.85 10.95 -15.43
C GLY A 78 -13.24 12.32 -14.87
N VAL A 79 -14.00 12.36 -13.77
CA VAL A 79 -14.36 13.61 -13.09
C VAL A 79 -13.11 14.31 -12.55
N VAL A 80 -12.20 13.58 -11.88
CA VAL A 80 -10.94 14.15 -11.38
C VAL A 80 -10.10 14.70 -12.54
N GLY A 81 -9.95 13.93 -13.64
CA GLY A 81 -9.25 14.40 -14.84
C GLY A 81 -9.84 15.68 -15.42
N LEU A 82 -11.16 15.78 -15.49
CA LEU A 82 -11.86 16.99 -15.93
C LEU A 82 -11.59 18.17 -14.98
N CYS A 83 -11.68 17.95 -13.67
CA CYS A 83 -11.36 18.99 -12.69
C CYS A 83 -9.92 19.49 -12.82
N LEU A 84 -8.95 18.59 -13.02
CA LEU A 84 -7.56 18.96 -13.25
C LEU A 84 -7.37 19.75 -14.55
N ALA A 85 -8.03 19.35 -15.63
CA ALA A 85 -7.98 20.09 -16.90
C ALA A 85 -8.58 21.50 -16.77
N LEU A 86 -9.71 21.63 -16.09
CA LEU A 86 -10.33 22.92 -15.79
C LEU A 86 -9.42 23.80 -14.92
N ALA A 87 -8.81 23.22 -13.88
CA ALA A 87 -7.86 23.94 -13.03
C ALA A 87 -6.64 24.41 -13.82
N ALA A 88 -6.09 23.59 -14.70
CA ALA A 88 -4.99 23.97 -15.60
C ALA A 88 -5.41 25.14 -16.52
N GLY A 89 -6.62 25.06 -17.09
CA GLY A 89 -7.19 26.14 -17.91
C GLY A 89 -7.31 27.46 -17.13
N VAL A 90 -7.82 27.42 -15.90
CA VAL A 90 -7.94 28.60 -15.04
C VAL A 90 -6.56 29.19 -14.73
N VAL A 91 -5.59 28.37 -14.35
CA VAL A 91 -4.23 28.83 -14.04
C VAL A 91 -3.56 29.43 -15.28
N HIS A 92 -3.76 28.84 -16.46
CA HIS A 92 -3.26 29.37 -17.74
C HIS A 92 -3.90 30.73 -18.08
N LEU A 93 -5.21 30.88 -17.96
CA LEU A 93 -5.91 32.13 -18.21
C LEU A 93 -5.48 33.25 -17.26
N LEU A 94 -5.38 32.95 -15.96
CA LEU A 94 -4.91 33.91 -14.95
C LEU A 94 -3.45 34.28 -15.18
N GLY A 95 -2.59 33.30 -15.51
CA GLY A 95 -1.19 33.52 -15.85
C GLY A 95 -1.01 34.43 -17.06
N SER A 96 -1.81 34.21 -18.11
CA SER A 96 -1.84 35.06 -19.31
C SER A 96 -2.32 36.47 -18.99
N TRP A 97 -3.35 36.62 -18.16
CA TRP A 97 -3.85 37.92 -17.72
C TRP A 97 -2.85 38.69 -16.89
N LEU A 98 -2.05 37.98 -16.08
CA LEU A 98 -0.96 38.56 -15.25
C LEU A 98 0.36 38.71 -16.02
N SER A 99 0.38 38.35 -17.32
CA SER A 99 1.57 38.38 -18.17
C SER A 99 2.75 37.55 -17.60
N LEU A 100 2.45 36.42 -16.97
CA LEU A 100 3.46 35.47 -16.45
C LEU A 100 4.03 34.62 -17.58
N GLY A 101 5.30 34.24 -17.50
CA GLY A 101 5.94 33.28 -18.38
C GLY A 101 5.27 31.91 -18.30
N GLN A 102 5.26 31.18 -19.43
CA GLN A 102 4.62 29.85 -19.48
C GLN A 102 5.23 28.86 -18.50
N GLY A 103 6.56 28.92 -18.29
CA GLY A 103 7.24 28.11 -17.31
C GLY A 103 6.77 28.40 -15.88
N THR A 104 6.66 29.67 -15.54
CA THR A 104 6.14 30.07 -14.20
C THR A 104 4.71 29.58 -14.00
N VAL A 105 3.84 29.67 -15.01
CA VAL A 105 2.44 29.21 -14.97
C VAL A 105 2.39 27.67 -14.77
N ALA A 106 3.19 26.92 -15.49
CA ALA A 106 3.29 25.47 -15.35
C ALA A 106 3.79 25.07 -13.94
N GLY A 107 4.78 25.83 -13.43
CA GLY A 107 5.30 25.65 -12.08
C GLY A 107 4.27 25.97 -11.00
N LEU A 108 3.50 27.04 -11.13
CA LEU A 108 2.40 27.38 -10.22
C LEU A 108 1.34 26.27 -10.18
N PHE A 109 0.98 25.71 -11.33
CA PHE A 109 0.03 24.61 -11.40
C PHE A 109 0.59 23.35 -10.71
N ALA A 110 1.80 22.92 -11.06
CA ALA A 110 2.44 21.75 -10.45
C ALA A 110 2.65 21.95 -8.93
N GLY A 111 3.04 23.13 -8.49
CA GLY A 111 3.24 23.48 -7.08
C GLY A 111 1.95 23.47 -6.28
N SER A 112 0.86 24.04 -6.81
CA SER A 112 -0.44 24.04 -6.15
C SER A 112 -1.00 22.63 -5.91
N LEU A 113 -0.66 21.70 -6.79
CA LEU A 113 -1.00 20.27 -6.67
C LEU A 113 0.04 19.46 -5.92
N THR A 114 1.10 20.09 -5.41
CA THR A 114 2.24 19.41 -4.75
C THR A 114 2.80 18.25 -5.58
N ASN A 115 2.97 18.47 -6.88
CA ASN A 115 3.30 17.46 -7.89
C ASN A 115 4.73 17.62 -8.43
N PRO A 116 5.78 17.03 -7.77
CA PRO A 116 7.15 17.09 -8.28
C PRO A 116 7.35 16.48 -9.69
N PRO A 117 6.68 15.35 -10.04
CA PRO A 117 6.72 14.85 -11.42
C PRO A 117 6.22 15.85 -12.45
N GLY A 118 5.17 16.61 -12.13
CA GLY A 118 4.65 17.67 -12.99
C GLY A 118 5.64 18.83 -13.16
N LEU A 119 6.39 19.17 -12.11
CA LEU A 119 7.47 20.15 -12.19
C LEU A 119 8.58 19.69 -13.14
N ALA A 120 9.02 18.43 -13.01
CA ALA A 120 10.05 17.86 -13.86
C ALA A 120 9.60 17.85 -15.34
N ALA A 121 8.37 17.41 -15.60
CA ALA A 121 7.82 17.42 -16.96
C ALA A 121 7.73 18.84 -17.55
N ALA A 122 7.43 19.85 -16.74
CA ALA A 122 7.45 21.25 -17.18
C ALA A 122 8.87 21.74 -17.47
N GLY A 123 9.87 21.34 -16.68
CA GLY A 123 11.28 21.64 -16.92
C GLY A 123 11.79 20.97 -18.19
N ASP A 124 11.51 19.67 -18.37
CA ASP A 124 11.91 18.91 -19.56
C ASP A 124 11.29 19.52 -20.84
N ALA A 125 10.01 19.93 -20.79
CA ALA A 125 9.30 20.55 -21.92
C ALA A 125 9.81 21.96 -22.28
N LEU A 126 10.58 22.60 -21.42
CA LEU A 126 11.13 23.95 -21.57
C LEU A 126 12.66 23.93 -21.62
N ASP A 127 13.27 22.88 -22.14
CA ASP A 127 14.71 22.71 -22.35
C ASP A 127 15.55 23.00 -21.08
N GLY A 128 15.05 22.57 -19.92
CA GLY A 128 15.76 22.77 -18.64
C GLY A 128 15.61 24.18 -18.04
N SER A 129 14.63 24.96 -18.48
CA SER A 129 14.36 26.30 -17.90
C SER A 129 14.08 26.24 -16.40
N THR A 130 14.59 27.21 -15.65
CA THR A 130 14.36 27.35 -14.20
C THR A 130 13.03 28.04 -13.86
N GLU A 131 12.33 28.62 -14.84
CA GLU A 131 11.05 29.30 -14.61
C GLU A 131 10.00 28.41 -13.89
N PRO A 132 9.83 27.10 -14.26
CA PRO A 132 8.87 26.25 -13.55
C PRO A 132 9.21 26.09 -12.06
N VAL A 133 10.51 26.08 -11.71
CA VAL A 133 10.97 25.95 -10.32
C VAL A 133 10.53 27.16 -9.50
N VAL A 134 10.60 28.36 -10.05
CA VAL A 134 10.17 29.60 -9.39
C VAL A 134 8.66 29.54 -9.10
N GLY A 135 7.84 29.24 -10.11
CA GLY A 135 6.40 29.12 -9.93
C GLY A 135 6.01 28.05 -8.91
N TYR A 136 6.67 26.89 -8.99
CA TYR A 136 6.48 25.78 -8.08
C TYR A 136 6.79 26.17 -6.63
N SER A 137 7.92 26.83 -6.39
CA SER A 137 8.37 27.22 -5.05
C SER A 137 7.40 28.18 -4.35
N VAL A 138 6.76 29.05 -5.11
CA VAL A 138 5.75 29.98 -4.60
C VAL A 138 4.44 29.29 -4.28
N ALA A 139 3.96 28.39 -5.18
CA ALA A 139 2.65 27.77 -5.03
C ALA A 139 2.64 26.55 -4.08
N TYR A 140 3.74 25.83 -3.96
CA TYR A 140 3.83 24.59 -3.18
C TYR A 140 3.45 24.76 -1.71
N PRO A 141 3.95 25.75 -0.95
CA PRO A 141 3.56 25.96 0.44
C PRO A 141 2.04 26.16 0.61
N VAL A 142 1.45 26.92 -0.31
CA VAL A 142 0.01 27.18 -0.32
C VAL A 142 -0.76 25.90 -0.67
N GLY A 143 -0.26 25.12 -1.61
CA GLY A 143 -0.82 23.82 -2.00
C GLY A 143 -0.83 22.84 -0.82
N VAL A 144 0.27 22.70 -0.09
CA VAL A 144 0.36 21.81 1.10
C VAL A 144 -0.64 22.23 2.17
N ILE A 145 -0.67 23.51 2.52
CA ILE A 145 -1.59 24.02 3.54
C ILE A 145 -3.04 23.85 3.07
N GLY A 146 -3.31 24.18 1.82
CA GLY A 146 -4.65 24.05 1.22
C GLY A 146 -5.16 22.62 1.25
N MET A 147 -4.34 21.62 0.89
CA MET A 147 -4.72 20.22 0.95
C MET A 147 -4.97 19.73 2.38
N ILE A 148 -4.15 20.13 3.34
CA ILE A 148 -4.37 19.79 4.75
C ILE A 148 -5.69 20.35 5.24
N LEU A 149 -5.98 21.63 4.94
CA LEU A 149 -7.24 22.27 5.32
C LEU A 149 -8.44 21.60 4.63
N ALA A 150 -8.33 21.28 3.33
CA ALA A 150 -9.37 20.58 2.59
C ALA A 150 -9.64 19.19 3.20
N ALA A 151 -8.60 18.42 3.53
CA ALA A 151 -8.73 17.13 4.19
C ALA A 151 -9.44 17.26 5.56
N MET A 152 -9.08 18.25 6.38
CA MET A 152 -9.75 18.49 7.65
C MET A 152 -11.24 18.83 7.48
N VAL A 153 -11.58 19.65 6.47
CA VAL A 153 -12.98 20.00 6.17
C VAL A 153 -13.76 18.78 5.72
N VAL A 154 -13.20 17.99 4.79
CA VAL A 154 -13.84 16.76 4.29
C VAL A 154 -14.08 15.78 5.43
N LEU A 155 -13.07 15.53 6.28
CA LEU A 155 -13.22 14.65 7.45
C LEU A 155 -14.33 15.15 8.38
N LYS A 156 -14.39 16.47 8.66
CA LYS A 156 -15.44 17.05 9.51
C LYS A 156 -16.84 16.91 8.92
N ILE A 157 -16.96 16.97 7.59
CA ILE A 157 -18.24 16.76 6.88
C ILE A 157 -18.60 15.27 6.88
N ALA A 158 -17.64 14.41 6.54
CA ALA A 158 -17.84 12.97 6.49
C ALA A 158 -18.26 12.38 7.84
N THR A 159 -17.65 12.82 8.95
CA THR A 159 -18.04 12.37 10.30
C THR A 159 -19.44 12.81 10.72
N ARG A 160 -20.06 13.75 10.00
CA ARG A 160 -21.45 14.19 10.24
C ARG A 160 -22.48 13.41 9.42
N SER A 161 -22.05 12.59 8.47
CA SER A 161 -22.95 11.79 7.63
C SER A 161 -23.15 10.40 8.26
N PRO A 162 -24.38 10.03 8.69
CA PRO A 162 -24.65 8.73 9.30
C PRO A 162 -24.53 7.54 8.34
N ASN A 163 -24.34 7.81 7.05
CA ASN A 163 -24.32 6.82 5.95
C ASN A 163 -22.92 6.61 5.34
N ALA A 164 -21.84 6.94 6.06
CA ALA A 164 -20.54 6.42 5.69
C ALA A 164 -20.63 4.89 5.86
N ASP A 165 -20.73 4.19 4.75
CA ASP A 165 -20.71 2.74 4.70
C ASP A 165 -19.37 2.30 5.33
N ASP A 166 -19.40 1.88 6.58
CA ASP A 166 -18.23 1.46 7.39
C ASP A 166 -17.51 0.23 6.80
N ARG A 167 -17.89 -0.17 5.58
CA ARG A 167 -17.40 -1.38 4.92
C ARG A 167 -15.96 -1.30 4.43
N ASP A 168 -15.38 -0.09 4.30
CA ASP A 168 -14.03 0.11 3.76
C ASP A 168 -12.96 0.45 4.82
N LEU A 169 -13.32 0.60 6.09
CA LEU A 169 -12.33 0.64 7.16
C LEU A 169 -11.78 -0.78 7.38
N PRO A 170 -10.46 -0.95 7.68
CA PRO A 170 -9.94 -2.24 8.10
C PRO A 170 -10.75 -2.68 9.32
N LEU A 171 -11.74 -3.52 9.09
CA LEU A 171 -12.64 -4.02 10.13
C LEU A 171 -11.78 -4.70 11.19
N ALA A 172 -11.87 -4.24 12.43
CA ALA A 172 -11.14 -4.85 13.53
C ALA A 172 -11.45 -6.36 13.55
N LEU A 173 -10.43 -7.17 13.32
CA LEU A 173 -10.57 -8.62 13.33
C LEU A 173 -10.65 -9.11 14.77
N GLY A 174 -11.71 -9.84 15.07
CA GLY A 174 -11.88 -10.58 16.32
C GLY A 174 -11.63 -12.07 16.15
N SER A 175 -11.49 -12.78 17.26
CA SER A 175 -11.54 -14.25 17.31
C SER A 175 -12.44 -14.65 18.47
N ARG A 176 -13.31 -15.63 18.23
CA ARG A 176 -14.30 -16.08 19.21
C ARG A 176 -14.41 -17.60 19.17
N THR A 177 -14.61 -18.23 20.32
CA THR A 177 -14.96 -19.63 20.37
C THR A 177 -16.49 -19.74 20.50
N ILE A 178 -17.10 -20.54 19.63
CA ILE A 178 -18.53 -20.74 19.53
C ILE A 178 -18.83 -22.21 19.82
N ARG A 179 -19.83 -22.47 20.67
CA ARG A 179 -20.40 -23.81 20.84
C ARG A 179 -21.52 -24.00 19.84
N VAL A 180 -21.39 -25.01 19.00
CA VAL A 180 -22.39 -25.36 17.99
C VAL A 180 -23.62 -25.99 18.65
N HIS A 181 -24.81 -25.50 18.32
CA HIS A 181 -26.04 -25.95 18.95
C HIS A 181 -26.71 -27.12 18.20
N GLU A 182 -26.60 -27.12 16.88
CA GLU A 182 -27.25 -28.11 16.01
C GLU A 182 -26.25 -28.69 14.99
N ASN A 183 -26.54 -29.89 14.51
CA ASN A 183 -25.78 -30.48 13.43
C ASN A 183 -25.99 -29.66 12.17
N LEU A 184 -24.90 -29.21 11.57
CA LEU A 184 -24.93 -28.44 10.35
C LEU A 184 -24.42 -29.32 9.20
N PRO A 185 -25.34 -29.87 8.37
CA PRO A 185 -24.96 -30.70 7.22
C PRO A 185 -24.40 -29.87 6.06
N THR A 186 -23.85 -28.73 6.37
CA THR A 186 -23.28 -27.76 5.42
C THR A 186 -21.80 -27.69 5.66
N ALA A 187 -21.00 -27.87 4.61
CA ALA A 187 -19.55 -27.78 4.67
C ALA A 187 -19.10 -26.36 5.09
N LEU A 188 -18.00 -26.25 5.82
CA LEU A 188 -17.48 -24.95 6.30
C LEU A 188 -17.27 -23.95 5.16
N ARG A 189 -16.91 -24.40 3.96
CA ARG A 189 -16.77 -23.55 2.77
C ARG A 189 -18.07 -22.83 2.39
N ASP A 190 -19.24 -23.41 2.71
CA ASP A 190 -20.54 -22.86 2.36
C ASP A 190 -21.15 -22.03 3.50
N LEU A 191 -20.59 -22.12 4.73
CA LEU A 191 -20.97 -21.37 5.92
C LEU A 191 -20.30 -19.99 5.99
N GLY A 192 -20.53 -19.11 5.01
CA GLY A 192 -19.99 -17.74 5.02
C GLY A 192 -18.51 -17.63 4.66
N ALA A 193 -18.03 -18.50 3.82
CA ALA A 193 -16.64 -18.74 3.47
C ALA A 193 -15.83 -17.55 2.95
N THR A 194 -16.44 -16.43 2.63
CA THR A 194 -15.74 -15.22 2.15
C THR A 194 -15.37 -14.25 3.28
N SER A 195 -15.90 -14.40 4.49
CA SER A 195 -15.76 -13.40 5.53
C SER A 195 -15.34 -13.95 6.90
N ALA A 196 -15.12 -15.25 7.04
CA ALA A 196 -14.70 -15.89 8.29
C ALA A 196 -13.70 -17.02 8.05
N VAL A 197 -12.75 -17.19 8.97
CA VAL A 197 -11.79 -18.30 8.96
C VAL A 197 -12.01 -19.16 10.21
N PHE A 198 -12.23 -20.44 9.99
CA PHE A 198 -12.39 -21.45 11.03
C PHE A 198 -11.02 -22.04 11.36
N ALA A 199 -10.51 -21.74 12.56
CA ALA A 199 -9.13 -22.03 12.91
C ALA A 199 -8.94 -23.39 13.61
N ARG A 200 -9.86 -23.74 14.47
CA ARG A 200 -9.83 -24.97 15.29
C ARG A 200 -11.24 -25.46 15.53
N VAL A 201 -11.39 -26.76 15.57
CA VAL A 201 -12.59 -27.43 16.10
C VAL A 201 -12.15 -28.39 17.17
N GLU A 202 -12.90 -28.43 18.28
CA GLU A 202 -12.78 -29.44 19.33
C GLU A 202 -14.07 -30.26 19.35
N ARG A 203 -13.94 -31.57 19.14
CA ARG A 203 -15.00 -32.57 19.21
C ARG A 203 -14.54 -33.70 20.13
N ASP A 204 -15.34 -34.03 21.14
CA ASP A 204 -15.04 -35.09 22.13
C ASP A 204 -13.67 -34.93 22.80
N GLY A 205 -13.24 -33.69 23.04
CA GLY A 205 -11.93 -33.37 23.64
C GLY A 205 -10.75 -33.48 22.67
N GLU A 206 -10.98 -33.74 21.39
CA GLU A 206 -9.93 -33.79 20.39
C GLU A 206 -9.93 -32.53 19.51
N GLN A 207 -8.78 -31.83 19.51
CA GLN A 207 -8.63 -30.61 18.70
C GLN A 207 -8.05 -30.93 17.32
N MET A 208 -8.66 -30.32 16.29
CA MET A 208 -8.23 -30.45 14.90
C MET A 208 -8.36 -29.12 14.13
N VAL A 209 -7.61 -29.01 13.04
CA VAL A 209 -7.80 -27.92 12.06
C VAL A 209 -8.85 -28.40 11.05
N PRO A 210 -10.01 -27.73 10.96
CA PRO A 210 -11.06 -28.18 10.06
C PRO A 210 -10.69 -27.90 8.61
N GLY A 211 -11.00 -28.84 7.71
CA GLY A 211 -10.90 -28.64 6.27
C GLY A 211 -12.11 -27.87 5.72
N PRO A 212 -12.05 -27.49 4.44
CA PRO A 212 -13.15 -26.78 3.79
C PRO A 212 -14.44 -27.60 3.72
N ASP A 213 -14.32 -28.94 3.67
CA ASP A 213 -15.44 -29.86 3.60
C ASP A 213 -15.90 -30.40 4.98
N PHE A 214 -15.35 -29.83 6.07
CA PHE A 214 -15.69 -30.27 7.42
C PHE A 214 -17.13 -29.86 7.78
N GLU A 215 -17.90 -30.80 8.33
CA GLU A 215 -19.26 -30.57 8.84
C GLU A 215 -19.27 -30.45 10.36
N LEU A 216 -19.86 -29.37 10.86
CA LEU A 216 -19.99 -29.11 12.30
C LEU A 216 -21.15 -29.93 12.89
N GLN A 217 -20.93 -30.45 14.10
CA GLN A 217 -21.92 -31.20 14.87
C GLN A 217 -22.31 -30.45 16.14
N ALA A 218 -23.50 -30.75 16.66
CA ALA A 218 -23.94 -30.23 17.94
C ALA A 218 -22.95 -30.59 19.06
N GLY A 219 -22.56 -29.60 19.84
CA GLY A 219 -21.58 -29.76 20.91
C GLY A 219 -20.16 -29.36 20.54
N ASP A 220 -19.81 -29.29 19.24
CA ASP A 220 -18.48 -28.84 18.79
C ASP A 220 -18.16 -27.46 19.36
N LEU A 221 -16.88 -27.28 19.74
CA LEU A 221 -16.33 -25.95 20.00
C LEU A 221 -15.51 -25.51 18.80
N VAL A 222 -15.89 -24.41 18.19
CA VAL A 222 -15.20 -23.90 16.99
C VAL A 222 -14.60 -22.52 17.23
N SER A 223 -13.32 -22.35 16.90
CA SER A 223 -12.65 -21.05 16.95
C SER A 223 -12.74 -20.36 15.60
N VAL A 224 -13.40 -19.21 15.54
CA VAL A 224 -13.65 -18.42 14.34
C VAL A 224 -12.91 -17.09 14.43
N THR A 225 -12.26 -16.69 13.33
CA THR A 225 -11.64 -15.36 13.15
C THR A 225 -12.35 -14.65 12.00
N ALA A 226 -12.88 -13.47 12.26
CA ALA A 226 -13.60 -12.67 11.28
C ALA A 226 -13.63 -11.19 11.70
N PRO A 227 -14.10 -10.27 10.84
CA PRO A 227 -14.52 -8.93 11.24
C PRO A 227 -15.57 -8.97 12.35
N LEU A 228 -15.56 -8.01 13.28
CA LEU A 228 -16.43 -8.05 14.47
C LEU A 228 -17.92 -8.20 14.14
N GLY A 229 -18.43 -7.47 13.13
CA GLY A 229 -19.83 -7.60 12.72
C GLY A 229 -20.17 -9.00 12.18
N VAL A 230 -19.26 -9.59 11.40
CA VAL A 230 -19.42 -10.96 10.87
C VAL A 230 -19.34 -12.00 11.98
N LEU A 231 -18.52 -11.77 13.03
CA LEU A 231 -18.46 -12.66 14.18
C LEU A 231 -19.79 -12.78 14.91
N ASP A 232 -20.55 -11.70 15.02
CA ASP A 232 -21.85 -11.71 15.65
C ASP A 232 -22.87 -12.51 14.81
N GLU A 233 -22.86 -12.32 13.48
CA GLU A 233 -23.70 -13.07 12.55
C GLU A 233 -23.38 -14.56 12.58
N VAL A 234 -22.08 -14.92 12.46
CA VAL A 234 -21.62 -16.31 12.53
C VAL A 234 -21.96 -16.94 13.88
N THR A 235 -21.83 -16.18 15.00
CA THR A 235 -22.20 -16.68 16.32
C THR A 235 -23.69 -16.99 16.40
N ALA A 236 -24.55 -16.11 15.92
CA ALA A 236 -25.99 -16.31 15.91
C ALA A 236 -26.42 -17.51 15.03
N GLN A 237 -25.68 -17.76 13.95
CA GLN A 237 -25.94 -18.86 13.02
C GLN A 237 -25.48 -20.22 13.55
N LEU A 238 -24.35 -20.28 14.25
CA LEU A 238 -23.76 -21.53 14.75
C LEU A 238 -24.24 -21.91 16.15
N GLY A 239 -24.49 -20.92 17.01
CA GLY A 239 -24.89 -21.22 18.40
C GLY A 239 -24.52 -20.09 19.37
N SER A 240 -23.76 -20.38 20.41
CA SER A 240 -23.44 -19.43 21.47
C SER A 240 -21.94 -19.25 21.69
N ALA A 241 -21.53 -17.99 21.97
CA ALA A 241 -20.17 -17.69 22.36
C ALA A 241 -19.83 -18.30 23.72
N VAL A 242 -18.63 -18.88 23.86
CA VAL A 242 -18.12 -19.42 25.11
C VAL A 242 -16.79 -18.76 25.48
N ASN A 243 -16.55 -18.61 26.79
CA ASN A 243 -15.30 -18.00 27.31
C ASN A 243 -14.09 -18.94 27.25
N THR A 244 -14.25 -20.13 26.67
CA THR A 244 -13.15 -21.10 26.54
C THR A 244 -12.32 -20.72 25.32
N HIS A 245 -11.01 -20.50 25.52
CA HIS A 245 -10.09 -20.23 24.43
C HIS A 245 -9.38 -21.52 24.02
N LEU A 246 -9.79 -22.13 22.90
CA LEU A 246 -9.14 -23.33 22.33
C LEU A 246 -7.66 -23.10 22.01
N SER A 247 -7.22 -21.85 21.91
CA SER A 247 -5.82 -21.49 21.67
C SER A 247 -4.89 -21.68 22.86
N HIS A 248 -5.42 -21.92 24.06
CA HIS A 248 -4.59 -22.13 25.26
C HIS A 248 -3.99 -23.55 25.29
N ASP A 249 -4.70 -24.54 24.78
CA ASP A 249 -4.13 -25.86 24.61
C ASP A 249 -3.27 -25.92 23.34
N ARG A 250 -1.97 -26.09 23.55
CA ARG A 250 -0.95 -26.21 22.51
C ARG A 250 -0.32 -27.60 22.42
N SER A 251 -0.93 -28.57 23.04
CA SER A 251 -0.40 -29.92 23.09
C SER A 251 -0.32 -30.57 21.71
N ARG A 252 -1.37 -30.45 20.92
CA ARG A 252 -1.48 -31.01 19.56
C ARG A 252 -1.34 -29.95 18.46
N LEU A 253 -2.06 -28.82 18.59
CA LEU A 253 -2.03 -27.72 17.64
C LEU A 253 -1.25 -26.52 18.21
N ASP A 254 -0.28 -26.05 17.47
CA ASP A 254 0.45 -24.82 17.79
C ASP A 254 -0.04 -23.66 16.91
N MET A 255 0.22 -22.44 17.35
CA MET A 255 -0.07 -21.22 16.64
C MET A 255 1.16 -20.32 16.62
N ARG A 256 1.60 -19.95 15.42
CA ARG A 256 2.72 -19.03 15.24
C ARG A 256 2.40 -17.88 14.33
N ARG A 257 3.09 -16.77 14.55
CA ARG A 257 3.20 -15.67 13.59
C ARG A 257 4.50 -15.87 12.84
N ILE A 258 4.39 -16.12 11.55
CA ILE A 258 5.51 -16.42 10.67
C ILE A 258 5.69 -15.27 9.72
N VAL A 259 6.94 -14.79 9.58
CA VAL A 259 7.26 -13.68 8.68
C VAL A 259 7.50 -14.22 7.27
N VAL A 260 6.77 -13.68 6.29
CA VAL A 260 6.98 -14.01 4.89
C VAL A 260 8.28 -13.38 4.42
N SER A 261 9.30 -14.23 4.24
CA SER A 261 10.63 -13.83 3.76
C SER A 261 11.18 -14.76 2.66
N SER A 262 10.43 -15.82 2.36
CA SER A 262 10.79 -16.77 1.31
C SER A 262 10.39 -16.23 -0.06
N ARG A 263 11.35 -16.15 -0.98
CA ARG A 263 11.11 -15.78 -2.38
C ARG A 263 10.21 -16.75 -3.13
N LEU A 264 10.05 -17.99 -2.63
CA LEU A 264 9.22 -19.01 -3.28
C LEU A 264 7.72 -18.75 -3.12
N VAL A 265 7.33 -18.05 -2.05
CA VAL A 265 5.92 -17.78 -1.72
C VAL A 265 5.52 -16.32 -1.91
N THR A 266 6.48 -15.42 -1.96
CA THR A 266 6.24 -13.99 -2.23
C THR A 266 5.63 -13.81 -3.62
N GLY A 267 4.57 -13.00 -3.72
CA GLY A 267 3.83 -12.77 -4.96
C GLY A 267 2.89 -13.92 -5.35
N ARG A 268 2.72 -14.95 -4.49
CA ARG A 268 1.74 -16.04 -4.69
C ARG A 268 0.51 -15.79 -3.82
N ARG A 269 -0.62 -16.33 -4.25
CA ARG A 269 -1.84 -16.32 -3.43
C ARG A 269 -1.68 -17.28 -2.27
N LEU A 270 -2.27 -16.95 -1.13
CA LEU A 270 -2.23 -17.81 0.06
C LEU A 270 -2.85 -19.18 -0.20
N GLY A 271 -3.94 -19.24 -0.96
CA GLY A 271 -4.61 -20.48 -1.37
C GLY A 271 -3.71 -21.39 -2.21
N ASP A 272 -2.81 -20.82 -3.05
CA ASP A 272 -1.88 -21.60 -3.89
C ASP A 272 -0.84 -22.38 -3.06
N LEU A 273 -0.71 -22.08 -1.77
CA LEU A 273 0.19 -22.81 -0.87
C LEU A 273 -0.42 -24.11 -0.36
N GLU A 274 -1.72 -24.30 -0.52
CA GLU A 274 -2.47 -25.51 -0.13
C GLU A 274 -2.17 -25.93 1.32
N LEU A 275 -2.13 -24.95 2.26
CA LEU A 275 -1.66 -25.17 3.63
C LEU A 275 -2.44 -26.27 4.35
N HIS A 276 -3.74 -26.37 4.10
CA HIS A 276 -4.56 -27.42 4.70
C HIS A 276 -4.21 -28.82 4.16
N GLN A 277 -4.12 -28.97 2.84
CA GLN A 277 -3.88 -30.24 2.19
C GLN A 277 -2.48 -30.79 2.49
N ARG A 278 -1.48 -29.89 2.50
CA ARG A 278 -0.06 -30.26 2.67
C ARG A 278 0.35 -30.43 4.12
N PHE A 279 -0.20 -29.64 5.03
CA PHE A 279 0.28 -29.53 6.41
C PHE A 279 -0.84 -29.66 7.45
N GLY A 280 -2.10 -29.84 7.05
CA GLY A 280 -3.24 -29.77 7.98
C GLY A 280 -3.28 -28.42 8.71
N ALA A 281 -2.91 -27.34 8.03
CA ALA A 281 -2.73 -26.02 8.60
C ALA A 281 -3.74 -24.99 8.04
N VAL A 282 -4.02 -23.96 8.81
CA VAL A 282 -4.83 -22.83 8.35
C VAL A 282 -4.17 -21.51 8.72
N ALA A 283 -4.15 -20.57 7.79
CA ALA A 283 -3.80 -19.19 8.06
C ALA A 283 -5.06 -18.43 8.54
N THR A 284 -4.98 -17.73 9.65
CA THR A 284 -6.15 -17.07 10.25
C THR A 284 -6.14 -15.56 10.05
N ARG A 285 -4.96 -14.96 10.10
CA ARG A 285 -4.77 -13.51 10.03
C ARG A 285 -3.44 -13.22 9.36
N LEU A 286 -3.42 -12.20 8.54
CA LEU A 286 -2.21 -11.67 7.95
C LEU A 286 -2.06 -10.21 8.42
N ARG A 287 -0.89 -9.85 8.94
CA ARG A 287 -0.57 -8.47 9.28
C ARG A 287 0.42 -7.92 8.27
N ARG A 288 -0.01 -6.86 7.59
CA ARG A 288 0.80 -6.11 6.63
C ARG A 288 1.01 -4.69 7.16
N GLY A 289 2.24 -4.40 7.58
CA GLY A 289 2.51 -3.18 8.32
C GLY A 289 1.68 -3.10 9.61
N ASP A 290 0.83 -2.08 9.71
CA ASP A 290 -0.08 -1.88 10.84
C ASP A 290 -1.52 -2.34 10.59
N VAL A 291 -1.80 -2.93 9.42
CA VAL A 291 -3.13 -3.40 9.05
C VAL A 291 -3.24 -4.91 9.24
N ASP A 292 -4.25 -5.33 9.97
CA ASP A 292 -4.64 -6.75 10.10
C ASP A 292 -5.65 -7.09 9.00
N LEU A 293 -5.34 -8.10 8.20
CA LEU A 293 -6.18 -8.64 7.13
C LEU A 293 -6.62 -10.06 7.52
N LEU A 294 -7.83 -10.44 7.14
CA LEU A 294 -8.25 -11.83 7.21
C LEU A 294 -7.47 -12.64 6.17
N ALA A 295 -6.99 -13.84 6.54
CA ALA A 295 -6.16 -14.65 5.67
C ALA A 295 -7.02 -15.47 4.68
N HIS A 296 -7.56 -14.79 3.66
CA HIS A 296 -8.29 -15.44 2.57
C HIS A 296 -7.35 -16.04 1.53
N ASP A 297 -7.85 -17.01 0.77
CA ASP A 297 -7.09 -17.73 -0.27
C ASP A 297 -6.60 -16.82 -1.40
N ASP A 298 -7.32 -15.74 -1.69
CA ASP A 298 -6.98 -14.76 -2.74
C ASP A 298 -5.95 -13.72 -2.32
N VAL A 299 -5.59 -13.67 -1.03
CA VAL A 299 -4.57 -12.74 -0.54
C VAL A 299 -3.21 -13.08 -1.12
N VAL A 300 -2.62 -12.13 -1.85
CA VAL A 300 -1.26 -12.25 -2.37
C VAL A 300 -0.27 -11.90 -1.27
N LEU A 301 0.67 -12.81 -0.99
CA LEU A 301 1.69 -12.67 0.05
C LEU A 301 2.77 -11.69 -0.38
N GLN A 302 3.09 -10.74 0.50
CA GLN A 302 4.16 -9.76 0.29
C GLN A 302 5.32 -9.99 1.27
N PRO A 303 6.55 -9.58 0.90
CA PRO A 303 7.68 -9.65 1.83
C PRO A 303 7.39 -8.82 3.09
N GLY A 304 7.60 -9.43 4.26
CA GLY A 304 7.34 -8.77 5.54
C GLY A 304 5.93 -8.95 6.09
N ASP A 305 5.02 -9.58 5.35
CA ASP A 305 3.75 -10.00 5.89
C ASP A 305 3.96 -10.94 7.07
N ARG A 306 3.18 -10.76 8.13
CA ARG A 306 3.19 -11.65 9.28
C ARG A 306 1.93 -12.49 9.27
N VAL A 307 2.06 -13.74 8.84
CA VAL A 307 0.94 -14.68 8.74
C VAL A 307 0.80 -15.43 10.06
N ARG A 308 -0.40 -15.41 10.65
CA ARG A 308 -0.74 -16.22 11.81
C ARG A 308 -1.27 -17.57 11.32
N VAL A 309 -0.49 -18.63 11.56
CA VAL A 309 -0.80 -19.99 11.15
C VAL A 309 -1.14 -20.84 12.37
N VAL A 310 -2.17 -21.67 12.26
CA VAL A 310 -2.52 -22.76 13.17
C VAL A 310 -2.24 -24.07 12.45
N ALA A 311 -1.47 -24.95 13.08
CA ALA A 311 -1.07 -26.22 12.47
C ALA A 311 -0.74 -27.27 13.55
N PRO A 312 -0.70 -28.57 13.19
CA PRO A 312 -0.11 -29.59 14.02
C PRO A 312 1.34 -29.21 14.36
N ARG A 313 1.70 -29.37 15.64
CA ARG A 313 3.02 -28.94 16.16
C ARG A 313 4.19 -29.46 15.34
N GLN A 314 4.07 -30.68 14.83
CA GLN A 314 5.12 -31.34 14.02
C GLN A 314 5.35 -30.65 12.67
N GLN A 315 4.30 -30.05 12.09
CA GLN A 315 4.34 -29.40 10.78
C GLN A 315 4.79 -27.93 10.83
N MET A 316 4.84 -27.33 12.03
CA MET A 316 5.11 -25.91 12.18
C MET A 316 6.51 -25.51 11.68
N ALA A 317 7.50 -26.41 11.81
CA ALA A 317 8.87 -26.16 11.34
C ALA A 317 8.93 -26.09 9.79
N GLU A 318 8.23 -26.99 9.12
CA GLU A 318 8.19 -27.02 7.64
C GLU A 318 7.44 -25.80 7.09
N ILE A 319 6.36 -25.40 7.74
CA ILE A 319 5.62 -24.19 7.38
C ILE A 319 6.49 -22.95 7.56
N SER A 320 7.26 -22.88 8.67
CA SER A 320 8.20 -21.78 8.90
C SER A 320 9.29 -21.73 7.81
N GLN A 321 9.79 -22.87 7.36
CA GLN A 321 10.75 -22.93 6.25
C GLN A 321 10.13 -22.52 4.93
N LEU A 322 8.89 -22.95 4.63
CA LEU A 322 8.18 -22.57 3.42
C LEU A 322 7.97 -21.05 3.33
N LEU A 323 7.49 -20.45 4.41
CA LEU A 323 7.24 -18.99 4.48
C LEU A 323 8.52 -18.17 4.68
N GLY A 324 9.59 -18.79 5.23
CA GLY A 324 10.93 -18.21 5.38
C GLY A 324 11.27 -17.76 6.81
N ASP A 325 10.33 -17.23 7.57
CA ASP A 325 10.40 -16.82 8.98
C ASP A 325 11.68 -16.08 9.40
N SER A 326 12.17 -15.17 8.55
CA SER A 326 13.40 -14.42 8.76
C SER A 326 13.17 -12.91 8.63
N GLU A 327 13.18 -12.19 9.75
CA GLU A 327 13.10 -10.73 9.75
C GLU A 327 14.29 -10.08 9.02
N ARG A 328 15.46 -10.70 9.05
CA ARG A 328 16.65 -10.21 8.37
C ARG A 328 16.48 -10.21 6.84
N ARG A 329 15.90 -11.28 6.28
CA ARG A 329 15.66 -11.37 4.83
C ARG A 329 14.56 -10.42 4.34
N VAL A 330 13.66 -10.01 5.21
CA VAL A 330 12.60 -9.04 4.89
C VAL A 330 13.18 -7.65 4.61
N GLY A 331 14.33 -7.31 5.22
CA GLY A 331 15.03 -6.04 4.95
C GLY A 331 15.85 -6.05 3.66
N GLU A 332 16.07 -7.21 3.05
CA GLU A 332 16.86 -7.34 1.83
C GLU A 332 15.97 -7.03 0.61
N LEU A 333 16.12 -5.82 0.07
CA LEU A 333 15.63 -5.47 -1.27
C LEU A 333 16.25 -6.44 -2.28
N ASP A 334 15.45 -6.92 -3.23
CA ASP A 334 16.01 -7.51 -4.45
C ASP A 334 16.64 -6.37 -5.28
N ALA A 335 17.90 -6.04 -4.91
CA ALA A 335 18.62 -4.93 -5.50
C ALA A 335 18.73 -5.06 -7.03
N VAL A 336 18.83 -6.30 -7.52
CA VAL A 336 18.92 -6.57 -8.97
C VAL A 336 17.57 -6.23 -9.63
N GLY A 337 16.46 -6.74 -9.10
CA GLY A 337 15.14 -6.43 -9.62
C GLY A 337 14.83 -4.95 -9.56
N TYR A 338 15.09 -4.32 -8.40
CA TYR A 338 14.82 -2.90 -8.22
C TYR A 338 15.61 -2.01 -9.18
N THR A 339 16.92 -2.25 -9.33
CA THR A 339 17.80 -1.45 -10.22
C THR A 339 17.50 -1.70 -11.69
N LEU A 340 17.19 -2.95 -12.09
CA LEU A 340 16.77 -3.24 -13.47
C LEU A 340 15.46 -2.54 -13.82
N GLY A 341 14.46 -2.60 -12.93
CA GLY A 341 13.21 -1.91 -13.16
C GLY A 341 13.36 -0.39 -13.25
N LEU A 342 14.22 0.21 -12.40
CA LEU A 342 14.55 1.63 -12.48
C LEU A 342 15.26 1.97 -13.79
N ALA A 343 16.20 1.13 -14.22
CA ALA A 343 16.91 1.32 -15.51
C ALA A 343 15.93 1.25 -16.70
N PHE A 344 15.02 0.28 -16.72
CA PHE A 344 13.97 0.23 -17.74
C PHE A 344 13.07 1.45 -17.71
N GLY A 345 12.74 1.94 -16.51
CA GLY A 345 11.94 3.16 -16.35
C GLY A 345 12.62 4.39 -16.90
N THR A 346 13.89 4.60 -16.58
CA THR A 346 14.67 5.73 -17.10
C THR A 346 14.84 5.64 -18.62
N LEU A 347 15.13 4.46 -19.17
CA LEU A 347 15.20 4.26 -20.62
C LEU A 347 13.87 4.55 -21.32
N LEU A 348 12.74 4.10 -20.74
CA LEU A 348 11.42 4.42 -21.27
C LEU A 348 11.14 5.92 -21.24
N GLY A 349 11.62 6.61 -20.20
CA GLY A 349 11.48 8.07 -20.07
C GLY A 349 12.20 8.87 -21.15
N LEU A 350 13.30 8.32 -21.69
CA LEU A 350 14.09 8.95 -22.75
C LEU A 350 13.49 8.79 -24.16
N ILE A 351 12.45 7.95 -24.31
CA ILE A 351 11.85 7.73 -25.64
C ILE A 351 11.01 8.95 -26.01
N GLU A 352 11.44 9.62 -27.06
CA GLU A 352 10.72 10.74 -27.66
C GLU A 352 9.72 10.26 -28.72
N ILE A 353 8.46 10.62 -28.56
CA ILE A 353 7.37 10.29 -29.47
C ILE A 353 6.96 11.56 -30.23
N PRO A 354 7.14 11.62 -31.54
CA PRO A 354 6.71 12.79 -32.32
C PRO A 354 5.17 12.82 -32.39
N LEU A 355 4.56 13.89 -31.91
CA LEU A 355 3.11 14.12 -31.92
C LEU A 355 2.83 15.48 -32.59
N GLY A 356 2.50 15.46 -33.89
CA GLY A 356 1.91 16.61 -34.58
C GLY A 356 2.72 17.91 -34.58
N GLY A 357 4.07 17.84 -34.57
CA GLY A 357 4.95 19.00 -34.56
C GLY A 357 5.60 19.32 -33.21
N ALA A 358 5.26 18.55 -32.17
CA ALA A 358 5.93 18.56 -30.87
C ALA A 358 6.47 17.16 -30.55
N THR A 359 7.52 17.06 -29.78
CA THR A 359 8.02 15.80 -29.22
C THR A 359 7.45 15.61 -27.82
N PHE A 360 6.92 14.41 -27.54
CA PHE A 360 6.47 14.02 -26.23
C PHE A 360 7.39 12.95 -25.65
N ALA A 361 7.92 13.19 -24.48
CA ALA A 361 8.67 12.19 -23.71
C ALA A 361 8.03 12.03 -22.32
N LEU A 362 8.11 10.83 -21.75
CA LEU A 362 7.66 10.60 -20.37
C LEU A 362 8.60 11.25 -19.36
N GLY A 363 9.82 11.56 -19.77
CA GLY A 363 10.82 12.23 -18.94
C GLY A 363 11.33 11.39 -17.79
N THR A 364 12.15 12.04 -16.96
CA THR A 364 12.85 11.42 -15.81
C THR A 364 11.93 10.90 -14.71
N ALA A 365 10.70 11.38 -14.66
CA ALA A 365 9.70 10.99 -13.66
C ALA A 365 8.66 10.01 -14.19
N GLY A 366 8.15 10.23 -15.40
CA GLY A 366 7.04 9.47 -15.97
C GLY A 366 7.43 8.05 -16.38
N GLY A 367 8.61 7.89 -16.99
CA GLY A 367 9.11 6.58 -17.39
C GLY A 367 9.24 5.61 -16.20
N PRO A 368 9.97 5.97 -15.12
CA PRO A 368 10.07 5.15 -13.91
C PRO A 368 8.70 4.88 -13.26
N LEU A 369 7.79 5.84 -13.25
CA LEU A 369 6.43 5.65 -12.70
C LEU A 369 5.67 4.57 -13.48
N VAL A 370 5.64 4.66 -14.81
CA VAL A 370 4.92 3.71 -15.68
C VAL A 370 5.49 2.30 -15.54
N VAL A 371 6.82 2.16 -15.61
CA VAL A 371 7.47 0.86 -15.42
C VAL A 371 7.21 0.34 -14.01
N GLY A 372 7.28 1.19 -12.99
CA GLY A 372 6.94 0.83 -11.62
C GLY A 372 5.51 0.30 -11.48
N LEU A 373 4.52 0.95 -12.10
CA LEU A 373 3.12 0.49 -12.12
C LEU A 373 2.97 -0.88 -12.78
N LEU A 374 3.64 -1.11 -13.90
CA LEU A 374 3.59 -2.38 -14.63
C LEU A 374 4.26 -3.50 -13.85
N LEU A 375 5.47 -3.29 -13.34
CA LEU A 375 6.21 -4.27 -12.56
C LEU A 375 5.55 -4.53 -11.19
N GLY A 376 4.99 -3.47 -10.56
CA GLY A 376 4.20 -3.59 -9.34
C GLY A 376 2.98 -4.47 -9.52
N ARG A 377 2.29 -4.38 -10.69
CA ARG A 377 1.19 -5.27 -11.03
C ARG A 377 1.62 -6.71 -11.26
N LEU A 378 2.79 -6.91 -11.87
CA LEU A 378 3.33 -8.25 -12.11
C LEU A 378 3.78 -8.93 -10.81
N GLU A 379 4.07 -8.14 -9.77
CA GLU A 379 4.55 -8.56 -8.45
C GLU A 379 5.82 -9.42 -8.52
N ARG A 380 5.85 -10.37 -9.44
CA ARG A 380 6.96 -11.30 -9.67
C ARG A 380 7.06 -11.72 -11.13
N THR A 381 8.30 -11.90 -11.60
CA THR A 381 8.59 -12.51 -12.90
C THR A 381 9.73 -13.53 -12.75
N GLY A 382 9.40 -14.80 -12.77
CA GLY A 382 10.37 -15.89 -12.55
C GLY A 382 11.02 -15.80 -11.15
N PRO A 383 12.35 -15.69 -11.06
CA PRO A 383 13.09 -15.56 -9.80
C PRO A 383 13.08 -14.14 -9.23
N ILE A 384 12.72 -13.12 -10.02
CA ILE A 384 12.80 -11.71 -9.66
C ILE A 384 11.49 -11.29 -8.97
N THR A 385 11.60 -10.69 -7.79
CA THR A 385 10.49 -10.07 -7.05
C THR A 385 10.59 -8.57 -7.21
N TRP A 386 9.58 -7.95 -7.80
CA TRP A 386 9.55 -6.51 -8.08
C TRP A 386 9.14 -5.67 -6.87
N GLN A 387 8.27 -6.20 -6.03
CA GLN A 387 7.77 -5.47 -4.87
C GLN A 387 8.83 -5.35 -3.77
N PRO A 388 9.15 -4.12 -3.31
CA PRO A 388 9.96 -3.94 -2.13
C PRO A 388 9.21 -4.41 -0.89
N PRO A 389 9.91 -4.91 0.15
CA PRO A 389 9.31 -5.16 1.45
C PRO A 389 8.62 -3.90 1.98
N TYR A 390 7.49 -4.06 2.69
CA TYR A 390 6.71 -2.92 3.18
C TYR A 390 7.55 -1.89 3.94
N GLY A 391 8.45 -2.35 4.82
CA GLY A 391 9.35 -1.48 5.57
C GLY A 391 10.36 -0.73 4.70
N ALA A 392 10.90 -1.38 3.66
CA ALA A 392 11.80 -0.74 2.71
C ALA A 392 11.07 0.27 1.81
N GLY A 393 9.85 -0.05 1.40
CA GLY A 393 9.00 0.86 0.63
C GLY A 393 8.67 2.16 1.37
N LEU A 394 8.52 2.13 2.70
CA LEU A 394 8.35 3.34 3.53
C LEU A 394 9.64 4.15 3.65
N SER A 395 10.81 3.52 3.65
CA SER A 395 12.10 4.20 3.78
C SER A 395 12.58 4.86 2.48
N ILE A 396 12.06 4.41 1.34
CA ILE A 396 12.41 4.94 0.01
C ILE A 396 11.48 6.12 -0.38
N ARG A 397 10.30 6.22 0.22
CA ARG A 397 9.36 7.34 0.05
C ARG A 397 9.72 8.53 0.96
#